data_b1a4e355ac1064087af50bfeac1ba42c
#
_entry.id   b1a4e355ac1064087af50bfeac1ba42c
#
_cell.length_a   1.000
_cell.length_b   1.000
_cell.length_c   1.000
_cell.angle_alpha   90.00
_cell.angle_beta   90.00
_cell.angle_gamma   90.00
#
_symmetry.space_group_name_H-M   'P 1'
#
loop_
_entity.id
_entity.type
_entity.pdbx_description
1 polymer ?
#
loop_
_entity_poly.entity_id
_entity_poly.type
_entity_poly.pdbx_seq_one_letter_code
_entity_poly.pdbx_strand_id
1 'polypeptide(L)'
;MSDSTGSVRKGFSKSEKEVGEALEGIVKNHHKGRLIIAAFSSWISRVQQLIDICHKYDKTIFLSGRSMVENVQIAKDLGYLKVKPGIMKKMTPKATQGIPPHKQVIITTGSQGEEFSALSRMSEGRHPSIEIVKGDTVVFSSSIVPGNEKSVVGIINKLIKLGAKVITKDDREVHTGGHAFQEEQKIMIQLIKPKYFMPVFGDLYFRTVHKDTALTVGMKEENCLLIDN
;
A
#
# COMPACT_ATOMS: atom_id res chain seq x y z
N MET A 1 -3.90 20.91 -16.61
CA MET A 1 -2.95 19.78 -16.64
C MET A 1 -3.57 18.63 -15.87
N SER A 2 -3.40 17.37 -16.33
CA SER A 2 -3.98 16.18 -15.70
C SER A 2 -3.00 15.01 -15.73
N ASP A 3 -2.93 14.25 -14.63
CA ASP A 3 -2.04 13.11 -14.45
C ASP A 3 -2.44 11.92 -15.35
N SER A 4 -1.49 11.40 -16.11
CA SER A 4 -1.68 10.31 -17.07
C SER A 4 -1.27 8.93 -16.56
N THR A 5 -0.75 8.82 -15.34
CA THR A 5 -0.18 7.55 -14.83
C THR A 5 -1.17 6.38 -14.88
N GLY A 6 -2.45 6.65 -14.66
CA GLY A 6 -3.51 5.62 -14.71
C GLY A 6 -4.25 5.51 -16.05
N SER A 7 -3.90 6.29 -17.06
CA SER A 7 -4.66 6.44 -18.32
C SER A 7 -4.83 5.16 -19.15
N VAL A 8 -3.90 4.22 -19.05
CA VAL A 8 -3.98 2.93 -19.77
C VAL A 8 -4.87 1.91 -19.06
N ARG A 9 -5.34 2.22 -17.87
CA ARG A 9 -6.20 1.34 -17.07
C ARG A 9 -7.66 1.66 -17.31
N LYS A 10 -8.40 0.69 -17.84
CA LYS A 10 -9.84 0.83 -18.11
C LYS A 10 -10.65 0.76 -16.81
N GLY A 11 -11.83 1.40 -16.82
CA GLY A 11 -12.78 1.38 -15.70
C GLY A 11 -12.38 2.36 -14.59
N PHE A 12 -12.78 2.02 -13.36
CA PHE A 12 -12.53 2.78 -12.14
C PHE A 12 -11.43 2.15 -11.30
N SER A 13 -10.68 2.97 -10.58
CA SER A 13 -9.78 2.48 -9.54
C SER A 13 -10.57 1.86 -8.38
N LYS A 14 -9.97 0.90 -7.68
CA LYS A 14 -10.58 0.33 -6.47
C LYS A 14 -10.61 1.38 -5.35
N SER A 15 -11.64 1.31 -4.52
CA SER A 15 -11.76 2.21 -3.39
C SER A 15 -10.90 1.74 -2.19
N GLU A 16 -10.47 2.68 -1.34
CA GLU A 16 -9.84 2.36 -0.07
C GLU A 16 -10.76 1.53 0.85
N LYS A 17 -12.09 1.62 0.66
CA LYS A 17 -13.05 0.79 1.38
C LYS A 17 -12.92 -0.69 1.00
N GLU A 18 -12.84 -1.00 -0.29
CA GLU A 18 -12.65 -2.38 -0.78
C GLU A 18 -11.33 -2.96 -0.27
N VAL A 19 -10.27 -2.17 -0.23
CA VAL A 19 -9.00 -2.58 0.36
C VAL A 19 -9.13 -2.85 1.85
N GLY A 20 -9.85 -1.99 2.58
CA GLY A 20 -10.15 -2.20 3.99
C GLY A 20 -10.91 -3.51 4.24
N GLU A 21 -11.91 -3.82 3.43
CA GLU A 21 -12.67 -5.08 3.50
C GLU A 21 -11.79 -6.31 3.23
N ALA A 22 -10.88 -6.22 2.25
CA ALA A 22 -9.94 -7.29 1.94
C ALA A 22 -8.94 -7.53 3.09
N LEU A 23 -8.38 -6.44 3.67
CA LEU A 23 -7.50 -6.51 4.83
C LEU A 23 -8.23 -7.05 6.06
N GLU A 24 -9.48 -6.62 6.28
CA GLU A 24 -10.31 -7.15 7.35
C GLU A 24 -10.52 -8.66 7.20
N GLY A 25 -10.84 -9.12 5.99
CA GLY A 25 -10.96 -10.55 5.69
C GLY A 25 -9.68 -11.34 6.00
N ILE A 26 -8.50 -10.75 5.72
CA ILE A 26 -7.22 -11.38 6.06
C ILE A 26 -7.03 -11.45 7.57
N VAL A 27 -7.20 -10.34 8.30
CA VAL A 27 -7.00 -10.27 9.76
C VAL A 27 -7.99 -11.18 10.50
N LYS A 28 -9.27 -11.17 10.09
CA LYS A 28 -10.33 -12.02 10.66
C LYS A 28 -10.00 -13.51 10.56
N ASN A 29 -9.51 -13.95 9.39
CA ASN A 29 -9.26 -15.36 9.11
C ASN A 29 -7.81 -15.79 9.44
N HIS A 30 -7.01 -14.91 10.05
CA HIS A 30 -5.64 -15.22 10.44
C HIS A 30 -5.59 -15.85 11.82
N HIS A 31 -5.40 -17.17 11.88
CA HIS A 31 -5.43 -17.96 13.11
C HIS A 31 -4.10 -18.62 13.47
N LYS A 32 -3.07 -18.54 12.62
CA LYS A 32 -1.77 -19.18 12.84
C LYS A 32 -0.63 -18.24 12.45
N GLY A 33 0.46 -18.27 13.23
CA GLY A 33 1.63 -17.41 12.98
C GLY A 33 1.33 -15.93 13.20
N ARG A 34 2.26 -15.07 12.83
CA ARG A 34 2.14 -13.62 12.88
C ARG A 34 1.67 -13.07 11.54
N LEU A 35 0.99 -11.96 11.55
CA LEU A 35 0.62 -11.22 10.35
C LEU A 35 1.54 -10.01 10.20
N ILE A 36 2.31 -9.96 9.14
CA ILE A 36 3.21 -8.85 8.81
C ILE A 36 2.64 -8.13 7.59
N ILE A 37 2.36 -6.83 7.71
CA ILE A 37 1.77 -6.03 6.65
C ILE A 37 2.77 -4.94 6.24
N ALA A 38 3.32 -5.06 5.05
CA ALA A 38 4.23 -4.10 4.47
C ALA A 38 3.44 -3.04 3.69
N ALA A 39 3.61 -1.78 4.07
CA ALA A 39 2.91 -0.65 3.47
C ALA A 39 3.81 0.59 3.41
N PHE A 40 3.42 1.59 2.63
CA PHE A 40 4.05 2.91 2.65
C PHE A 40 3.81 3.59 4.00
N SER A 41 4.86 4.09 4.62
CA SER A 41 4.80 4.76 5.92
C SER A 41 4.02 6.08 5.90
N SER A 42 3.89 6.70 4.74
CA SER A 42 3.12 7.93 4.52
C SER A 42 1.60 7.69 4.38
N TRP A 43 1.16 6.44 4.27
CA TRP A 43 -0.25 6.13 4.04
C TRP A 43 -1.01 5.98 5.34
N ILE A 44 -1.23 7.12 6.00
CA ILE A 44 -1.83 7.19 7.35
C ILE A 44 -3.26 6.64 7.40
N SER A 45 -4.04 6.81 6.33
CA SER A 45 -5.39 6.22 6.24
C SER A 45 -5.37 4.69 6.31
N ARG A 46 -4.39 4.05 5.67
CA ARG A 46 -4.21 2.59 5.74
C ARG A 46 -3.83 2.13 7.14
N VAL A 47 -2.96 2.90 7.82
CA VAL A 47 -2.60 2.61 9.21
C VAL A 47 -3.83 2.72 10.11
N GLN A 48 -4.71 3.75 9.90
CA GLN A 48 -5.95 3.87 10.66
C GLN A 48 -6.89 2.68 10.42
N GLN A 49 -7.08 2.26 9.15
CA GLN A 49 -7.88 1.07 8.83
C GLN A 49 -7.37 -0.17 9.57
N LEU A 50 -6.05 -0.40 9.56
CA LEU A 50 -5.45 -1.54 10.28
C LEU A 50 -5.63 -1.44 11.79
N ILE A 51 -5.55 -0.25 12.38
CA ILE A 51 -5.83 -0.02 13.81
C ILE A 51 -7.27 -0.42 14.14
N ASP A 52 -8.24 0.04 13.35
CA ASP A 52 -9.66 -0.22 13.58
C ASP A 52 -9.98 -1.72 13.40
N ILE A 53 -9.44 -2.35 12.36
CA ILE A 53 -9.58 -3.79 12.11
C ILE A 53 -8.95 -4.60 13.25
N CYS A 54 -7.72 -4.29 13.66
CA CYS A 54 -7.03 -5.00 14.73
C CYS A 54 -7.76 -4.86 16.06
N HIS A 55 -8.33 -3.69 16.34
CA HIS A 55 -9.16 -3.51 17.51
C HIS A 55 -10.41 -4.39 17.48
N LYS A 56 -11.10 -4.46 16.34
CA LYS A 56 -12.31 -5.28 16.17
C LYS A 56 -12.05 -6.77 16.40
N TYR A 57 -10.86 -7.26 16.05
CA TYR A 57 -10.51 -8.69 16.14
C TYR A 57 -9.52 -9.01 17.27
N ASP A 58 -9.39 -8.14 18.27
CA ASP A 58 -8.53 -8.34 19.45
C ASP A 58 -7.08 -8.73 19.07
N LYS A 59 -6.51 -8.01 18.10
CA LYS A 59 -5.12 -8.16 17.68
C LYS A 59 -4.29 -7.01 18.27
N THR A 60 -3.02 -7.25 18.50
CA THR A 60 -2.06 -6.24 18.95
C THR A 60 -1.16 -5.82 17.80
N ILE A 61 -1.00 -4.51 17.62
CA ILE A 61 -0.18 -3.92 16.57
C ILE A 61 1.23 -3.64 17.10
N PHE A 62 2.22 -4.00 16.30
CA PHE A 62 3.61 -3.59 16.43
C PHE A 62 4.03 -2.83 15.19
N LEU A 63 4.75 -1.72 15.38
CA LEU A 63 5.31 -0.95 14.27
C LEU A 63 6.78 -1.29 14.06
N SER A 64 7.20 -1.45 12.82
CA SER A 64 8.57 -1.71 12.44
C SER A 64 9.01 -0.84 11.25
N GLY A 65 10.25 -0.35 11.32
CA GLY A 65 10.79 0.64 10.40
C GLY A 65 10.72 2.05 10.96
N ARG A 66 11.85 2.78 10.84
CA ARG A 66 11.98 4.12 11.42
C ARG A 66 10.88 5.06 10.93
N SER A 67 10.74 5.23 9.62
CA SER A 67 9.73 6.12 9.03
C SER A 67 8.30 5.71 9.37
N MET A 68 8.00 4.42 9.53
CA MET A 68 6.67 3.97 9.98
C MET A 68 6.38 4.44 11.40
N VAL A 69 7.34 4.27 12.32
CA VAL A 69 7.20 4.70 13.72
C VAL A 69 7.07 6.22 13.82
N GLU A 70 7.92 6.96 13.11
CA GLU A 70 7.94 8.43 13.11
C GLU A 70 6.65 9.01 12.53
N ASN A 71 6.22 8.56 11.35
CA ASN A 71 4.99 9.06 10.71
C ASN A 71 3.73 8.75 11.53
N VAL A 72 3.66 7.56 12.11
CA VAL A 72 2.54 7.19 12.99
C VAL A 72 2.52 8.05 14.25
N GLN A 73 3.69 8.33 14.85
CA GLN A 73 3.75 9.22 16.01
C GLN A 73 3.33 10.64 15.67
N ILE A 74 3.85 11.20 14.57
CA ILE A 74 3.47 12.56 14.09
C ILE A 74 1.97 12.62 13.82
N ALA A 75 1.42 11.64 13.11
CA ALA A 75 0.00 11.60 12.77
C ALA A 75 -0.90 11.49 14.01
N LYS A 76 -0.44 10.76 15.04
CA LYS A 76 -1.10 10.67 16.34
C LYS A 76 -1.08 12.00 17.09
N ASP A 77 0.09 12.66 17.16
CA ASP A 77 0.27 13.92 17.86
C ASP A 77 -0.54 15.06 17.22
N LEU A 78 -0.70 15.01 15.89
CA LEU A 78 -1.53 15.95 15.12
C LEU A 78 -3.03 15.57 15.11
N GLY A 79 -3.43 14.45 15.76
CA GLY A 79 -4.83 14.03 15.84
C GLY A 79 -5.39 13.36 14.57
N TYR A 80 -4.56 13.06 13.56
CA TYR A 80 -4.97 12.33 12.36
C TYR A 80 -5.16 10.84 12.60
N LEU A 81 -4.46 10.25 13.58
CA LEU A 81 -4.64 8.86 13.99
C LEU A 81 -5.35 8.76 15.34
N LYS A 82 -6.42 7.97 15.35
CA LYS A 82 -7.17 7.62 16.56
C LYS A 82 -6.76 6.24 17.03
N VAL A 83 -5.92 6.20 18.06
CA VAL A 83 -5.36 4.95 18.59
C VAL A 83 -5.99 4.65 19.95
N LYS A 84 -6.73 3.54 20.06
CA LYS A 84 -7.27 3.10 21.34
C LYS A 84 -6.16 2.62 22.29
N PRO A 85 -6.25 2.87 23.60
CA PRO A 85 -5.25 2.42 24.56
C PRO A 85 -5.00 0.91 24.46
N GLY A 86 -3.73 0.51 24.52
CA GLY A 86 -3.31 -0.90 24.59
C GLY A 86 -3.23 -1.66 23.26
N ILE A 87 -3.82 -1.14 22.16
CA ILE A 87 -3.82 -1.84 20.89
C ILE A 87 -2.45 -1.82 20.20
N MET A 88 -1.70 -0.74 20.35
CA MET A 88 -0.39 -0.56 19.76
C MET A 88 0.70 -0.63 20.83
N LYS A 89 1.71 -1.44 20.60
CA LYS A 89 2.84 -1.62 21.51
C LYS A 89 4.17 -1.36 20.80
N LYS A 90 5.15 -0.90 21.55
CA LYS A 90 6.52 -0.81 21.05
C LYS A 90 7.04 -2.24 20.78
N MET A 91 7.67 -2.42 19.62
CA MET A 91 8.26 -3.70 19.27
C MET A 91 9.52 -3.94 20.09
N THR A 92 9.44 -4.91 20.98
CA THR A 92 10.58 -5.44 21.76
C THR A 92 10.39 -6.95 21.90
N PRO A 93 11.48 -7.73 22.04
CA PRO A 93 11.37 -9.18 22.26
C PRO A 93 10.45 -9.53 23.44
N LYS A 94 10.54 -8.78 24.54
CA LYS A 94 9.69 -8.99 25.72
C LYS A 94 8.19 -8.72 25.42
N ALA A 95 7.89 -7.69 24.65
CA ALA A 95 6.49 -7.33 24.32
C ALA A 95 5.86 -8.34 23.37
N THR A 96 6.63 -8.91 22.45
CA THR A 96 6.13 -9.93 21.52
C THR A 96 5.96 -11.30 22.15
N GLN A 97 6.85 -11.70 23.08
CA GLN A 97 6.77 -12.98 23.79
C GLN A 97 5.49 -13.14 24.63
N GLY A 98 4.96 -12.05 25.18
CA GLY A 98 3.73 -12.06 25.99
C GLY A 98 2.42 -12.13 25.20
N ILE A 99 2.45 -12.19 23.87
CA ILE A 99 1.26 -12.16 23.00
C ILE A 99 1.31 -13.35 22.04
N PRO A 100 0.23 -14.16 21.95
CA PRO A 100 0.19 -15.28 21.01
C PRO A 100 0.47 -14.83 19.57
N PRO A 101 1.27 -15.58 18.77
CA PRO A 101 1.66 -15.17 17.42
C PRO A 101 0.46 -14.74 16.52
N HIS A 102 -0.63 -15.49 16.56
CA HIS A 102 -1.83 -15.18 15.76
C HIS A 102 -2.55 -13.88 16.17
N LYS A 103 -2.22 -13.31 17.34
CA LYS A 103 -2.71 -11.99 17.79
C LYS A 103 -1.74 -10.85 17.45
N GLN A 104 -0.56 -11.14 16.92
CA GLN A 104 0.43 -10.14 16.57
C GLN A 104 0.24 -9.69 15.11
N VAL A 105 0.03 -8.40 14.91
CA VAL A 105 0.05 -7.74 13.60
C VAL A 105 1.19 -6.75 13.56
N ILE A 106 2.11 -6.92 12.62
CA ILE A 106 3.28 -6.07 12.47
C ILE A 106 3.09 -5.22 11.22
N ILE A 107 2.99 -3.90 11.39
CA ILE A 107 2.96 -2.96 10.26
C ILE A 107 4.39 -2.49 10.01
N THR A 108 4.89 -2.68 8.80
CA THR A 108 6.31 -2.48 8.49
C THR A 108 6.53 -1.73 7.17
N THR A 109 7.71 -1.14 7.04
CA THR A 109 8.23 -0.60 5.77
C THR A 109 8.95 -1.68 4.97
N GLY A 110 9.24 -1.40 3.70
CA GLY A 110 10.02 -2.29 2.84
C GLY A 110 9.21 -2.97 1.75
N SER A 111 8.00 -2.45 1.48
CA SER A 111 7.13 -3.00 0.43
C SER A 111 7.65 -2.78 -0.99
N GLN A 112 8.68 -1.93 -1.18
CA GLN A 112 9.32 -1.65 -2.46
C GLN A 112 10.67 -2.36 -2.63
N GLY A 113 11.06 -3.20 -1.68
CA GLY A 113 12.31 -3.94 -1.76
C GLY A 113 13.55 -3.12 -1.41
N GLU A 114 13.38 -2.00 -0.68
CA GLU A 114 14.49 -1.14 -0.25
C GLU A 114 15.45 -1.93 0.65
N GLU A 115 16.75 -1.89 0.33
CA GLU A 115 17.78 -2.77 0.91
C GLU A 115 17.87 -2.72 2.43
N PHE A 116 17.74 -1.53 3.01
CA PHE A 116 17.85 -1.34 4.47
C PHE A 116 16.49 -1.24 5.18
N SER A 117 15.40 -1.56 4.49
CA SER A 117 14.06 -1.53 5.08
C SER A 117 13.89 -2.58 6.17
N ALA A 118 12.86 -2.39 7.00
CA ALA A 118 12.57 -3.35 8.06
C ALA A 118 12.23 -4.75 7.51
N LEU A 119 11.40 -4.81 6.43
CA LEU A 119 11.04 -6.08 5.81
C LEU A 119 12.24 -6.78 5.15
N SER A 120 13.14 -6.03 4.47
CA SER A 120 14.35 -6.58 3.90
C SER A 120 15.20 -7.24 4.99
N ARG A 121 15.43 -6.54 6.10
CA ARG A 121 16.18 -7.10 7.24
C ARG A 121 15.49 -8.32 7.86
N MET A 122 14.15 -8.34 7.94
CA MET A 122 13.39 -9.52 8.38
C MET A 122 13.62 -10.72 7.46
N SER A 123 13.57 -10.49 6.14
CA SER A 123 13.77 -11.54 5.13
C SER A 123 15.18 -12.13 5.09
N GLU A 124 16.13 -11.46 5.70
CA GLU A 124 17.55 -11.84 5.78
C GLU A 124 17.99 -12.28 7.18
N GLY A 125 17.06 -12.37 8.13
CA GLY A 125 17.37 -12.72 9.52
C GLY A 125 18.20 -11.64 10.26
N ARG A 126 18.28 -10.41 9.74
CA ARG A 126 19.06 -9.29 10.30
C ARG A 126 18.23 -8.29 11.10
N HIS A 127 16.93 -8.55 11.26
CA HIS A 127 16.06 -7.65 12.03
C HIS A 127 16.25 -7.90 13.55
N PRO A 128 16.44 -6.84 14.38
CA PRO A 128 16.85 -7.00 15.79
C PRO A 128 15.78 -7.63 16.69
N SER A 129 14.53 -7.65 16.29
CA SER A 129 13.41 -8.08 17.14
C SER A 129 12.50 -9.13 16.51
N ILE A 130 12.65 -9.42 15.23
CA ILE A 130 11.79 -10.36 14.50
C ILE A 130 12.63 -11.23 13.58
N GLU A 131 12.47 -12.51 13.71
CA GLU A 131 12.87 -13.54 12.77
C GLU A 131 11.62 -14.11 12.11
N ILE A 132 11.57 -14.16 10.78
CA ILE A 132 10.47 -14.77 10.03
C ILE A 132 10.54 -16.29 10.22
N VAL A 133 9.41 -16.87 10.57
CA VAL A 133 9.31 -18.32 10.79
C VAL A 133 8.19 -18.94 9.97
N LYS A 134 8.26 -20.26 9.80
CA LYS A 134 7.20 -21.02 9.14
C LYS A 134 5.84 -20.78 9.82
N GLY A 135 4.85 -20.40 9.01
CA GLY A 135 3.49 -20.11 9.48
C GLY A 135 3.19 -18.62 9.60
N ASP A 136 4.19 -17.74 9.52
CA ASP A 136 3.95 -16.30 9.38
C ASP A 136 3.31 -15.99 8.03
N THR A 137 2.51 -14.93 7.98
CA THR A 137 1.93 -14.41 6.74
C THR A 137 2.41 -13.00 6.51
N VAL A 138 2.94 -12.72 5.33
CA VAL A 138 3.41 -11.40 4.92
C VAL A 138 2.51 -10.86 3.81
N VAL A 139 1.90 -9.70 4.02
CA VAL A 139 1.02 -9.01 3.07
C VAL A 139 1.75 -7.79 2.52
N PHE A 140 1.89 -7.71 1.20
CA PHE A 140 2.37 -6.52 0.50
C PHE A 140 1.18 -5.62 0.17
N SER A 141 0.86 -4.69 1.08
CA SER A 141 -0.21 -3.70 0.90
C SER A 141 0.30 -2.48 0.11
N SER A 142 0.89 -2.75 -1.05
CA SER A 142 1.41 -1.76 -1.99
C SER A 142 1.42 -2.31 -3.41
N SER A 143 1.40 -1.43 -4.42
CA SER A 143 1.83 -1.80 -5.77
C SER A 143 3.35 -1.65 -5.89
N ILE A 144 3.94 -2.42 -6.78
CA ILE A 144 5.36 -2.28 -7.10
C ILE A 144 5.54 -1.03 -7.95
N VAL A 145 6.41 -0.14 -7.52
CA VAL A 145 6.83 1.03 -8.31
C VAL A 145 7.71 0.53 -9.46
N PRO A 146 7.48 0.99 -10.71
CA PRO A 146 8.31 0.60 -11.85
C PRO A 146 9.81 0.75 -11.55
N GLY A 147 10.59 -0.29 -11.85
CA GLY A 147 12.01 -0.38 -11.53
C GLY A 147 12.35 -1.15 -10.25
N ASN A 148 11.38 -1.39 -9.37
CA ASN A 148 11.61 -2.13 -8.12
C ASN A 148 11.25 -3.62 -8.19
N GLU A 149 10.79 -4.12 -9.35
CA GLU A 149 10.25 -5.48 -9.52
C GLU A 149 11.23 -6.53 -9.04
N LYS A 150 12.49 -6.44 -9.48
CA LYS A 150 13.55 -7.39 -9.11
C LYS A 150 13.81 -7.43 -7.61
N SER A 151 13.84 -6.27 -6.96
CA SER A 151 14.08 -6.14 -5.53
C SER A 151 12.92 -6.72 -4.71
N VAL A 152 11.68 -6.40 -5.10
CA VAL A 152 10.48 -6.91 -4.42
C VAL A 152 10.37 -8.42 -4.58
N VAL A 153 10.53 -8.96 -5.80
CA VAL A 153 10.53 -10.42 -6.04
C VAL A 153 11.66 -11.10 -5.26
N GLY A 154 12.83 -10.46 -5.15
CA GLY A 154 13.94 -10.96 -4.33
C GLY A 154 13.55 -11.13 -2.85
N ILE A 155 12.86 -10.16 -2.25
CA ILE A 155 12.35 -10.25 -0.87
C ILE A 155 11.28 -11.33 -0.77
N ILE A 156 10.32 -11.38 -1.69
CA ILE A 156 9.26 -12.40 -1.71
C ILE A 156 9.88 -13.80 -1.71
N ASN A 157 10.87 -14.05 -2.56
CA ASN A 157 11.56 -15.34 -2.62
C ASN A 157 12.26 -15.71 -1.30
N LYS A 158 12.90 -14.73 -0.63
CA LYS A 158 13.52 -14.95 0.69
C LYS A 158 12.48 -15.32 1.73
N LEU A 159 11.35 -14.61 1.80
CA LEU A 159 10.26 -14.87 2.73
C LEU A 159 9.66 -16.26 2.54
N ILE A 160 9.43 -16.67 1.28
CA ILE A 160 8.92 -18.02 0.94
C ILE A 160 9.91 -19.09 1.37
N LYS A 161 11.22 -18.90 1.16
CA LYS A 161 12.27 -19.83 1.60
C LYS A 161 12.30 -20.00 3.13
N LEU A 162 11.93 -18.96 3.89
CA LEU A 162 11.78 -19.02 5.35
C LEU A 162 10.46 -19.69 5.79
N GLY A 163 9.59 -20.07 4.86
CA GLY A 163 8.32 -20.75 5.13
C GLY A 163 7.15 -19.81 5.42
N ALA A 164 7.29 -18.52 5.14
CA ALA A 164 6.19 -17.57 5.25
C ALA A 164 5.21 -17.72 4.06
N LYS A 165 3.92 -17.49 4.32
CA LYS A 165 2.94 -17.26 3.26
C LYS A 165 3.01 -15.80 2.83
N VAL A 166 3.11 -15.55 1.54
CA VAL A 166 3.10 -14.19 0.98
C VAL A 166 1.76 -13.94 0.29
N ILE A 167 1.20 -12.73 0.48
CA ILE A 167 -0.01 -12.23 -0.18
C ILE A 167 0.33 -10.88 -0.80
N THR A 168 0.07 -10.74 -2.09
CA THR A 168 0.28 -9.52 -2.85
C THR A 168 -1.05 -8.94 -3.34
N LYS A 169 -1.01 -7.78 -4.00
CA LYS A 169 -2.20 -7.19 -4.65
C LYS A 169 -2.79 -8.08 -5.77
N ASP A 170 -1.98 -8.98 -6.33
CA ASP A 170 -2.43 -9.88 -7.40
C ASP A 170 -3.19 -11.08 -6.83
N ASP A 171 -3.00 -11.40 -5.54
CA ASP A 171 -3.74 -12.43 -4.83
C ASP A 171 -5.05 -11.91 -4.22
N ARG A 172 -5.03 -10.66 -3.73
CA ARG A 172 -6.17 -10.00 -3.08
C ARG A 172 -6.08 -8.49 -3.24
N GLU A 173 -7.21 -7.80 -3.18
CA GLU A 173 -7.33 -6.33 -3.29
C GLU A 173 -6.77 -5.61 -2.04
N VAL A 174 -5.52 -5.90 -1.68
CA VAL A 174 -4.86 -5.33 -0.48
C VAL A 174 -4.25 -3.96 -0.71
N HIS A 175 -4.38 -3.42 -1.92
CA HIS A 175 -3.85 -2.11 -2.28
C HIS A 175 -4.63 -1.49 -3.44
N THR A 176 -4.83 -0.17 -3.38
CA THR A 176 -5.25 0.65 -4.51
C THR A 176 -4.25 1.78 -4.74
N GLY A 177 -4.08 2.19 -5.98
CA GLY A 177 -3.23 3.34 -6.34
C GLY A 177 -3.97 4.66 -6.14
N GLY A 178 -3.21 5.76 -6.02
CA GLY A 178 -3.76 7.12 -5.96
C GLY A 178 -4.04 7.75 -7.33
N HIS A 179 -3.73 7.05 -8.43
CA HIS A 179 -3.89 7.57 -9.79
C HIS A 179 -5.23 7.17 -10.39
N ALA A 180 -5.94 8.14 -10.95
CA ALA A 180 -7.24 7.94 -11.60
C ALA A 180 -7.14 7.04 -12.84
N PHE A 181 -8.08 6.10 -13.02
CA PHE A 181 -8.24 5.31 -14.24
C PHE A 181 -9.10 6.07 -15.26
N GLN A 182 -9.33 5.50 -16.43
CA GLN A 182 -9.97 6.19 -17.56
C GLN A 182 -11.33 6.79 -17.22
N GLU A 183 -12.20 6.07 -16.52
CA GLU A 183 -13.55 6.57 -16.21
C GLU A 183 -13.52 7.73 -15.22
N GLU A 184 -12.63 7.71 -14.25
CA GLU A 184 -12.42 8.83 -13.32
C GLU A 184 -11.84 10.05 -14.03
N GLN A 185 -10.91 9.84 -14.99
CA GLN A 185 -10.37 10.90 -15.83
C GLN A 185 -11.44 11.54 -16.70
N LYS A 186 -12.34 10.73 -17.32
CA LYS A 186 -13.50 11.22 -18.09
C LYS A 186 -14.41 12.09 -17.23
N ILE A 187 -14.77 11.60 -16.04
CA ILE A 187 -15.62 12.35 -15.09
C ILE A 187 -14.97 13.69 -14.74
N MET A 188 -13.69 13.71 -14.43
CA MET A 188 -12.98 14.93 -14.08
C MET A 188 -12.99 15.95 -15.23
N ILE A 189 -12.72 15.52 -16.46
CA ILE A 189 -12.75 16.37 -17.66
C ILE A 189 -14.16 16.93 -17.89
N GLN A 190 -15.20 16.09 -17.76
CA GLN A 190 -16.59 16.49 -17.97
C GLN A 190 -17.09 17.47 -16.90
N LEU A 191 -16.63 17.34 -15.65
CA LEU A 191 -17.00 18.25 -14.57
C LEU A 191 -16.30 19.61 -14.69
N ILE A 192 -15.00 19.61 -15.00
CA ILE A 192 -14.20 20.85 -15.10
C ILE A 192 -14.49 21.59 -16.41
N LYS A 193 -14.78 20.88 -17.50
CA LYS A 193 -14.97 21.42 -18.87
C LYS A 193 -13.84 22.39 -19.26
N PRO A 194 -12.57 21.95 -19.22
CA PRO A 194 -11.46 22.83 -19.47
C PRO A 194 -11.43 23.32 -20.90
N LYS A 195 -11.01 24.58 -21.13
CA LYS A 195 -10.78 25.11 -22.47
C LYS A 195 -9.63 24.42 -23.17
N TYR A 196 -8.53 24.17 -22.44
CA TYR A 196 -7.36 23.45 -22.92
C TYR A 196 -7.06 22.29 -21.99
N PHE A 197 -6.60 21.19 -22.55
CA PHE A 197 -6.24 19.98 -21.82
C PHE A 197 -4.79 19.60 -22.12
N MET A 198 -4.00 19.35 -21.08
CA MET A 198 -2.61 18.94 -21.20
C MET A 198 -2.39 17.71 -20.30
N PRO A 199 -2.26 16.51 -20.88
CA PRO A 199 -1.84 15.32 -20.15
C PRO A 199 -0.39 15.46 -19.70
N VAL A 200 -0.11 15.19 -18.43
CA VAL A 200 1.21 15.23 -17.82
C VAL A 200 1.47 13.93 -17.08
N PHE A 201 2.72 13.69 -16.67
CA PHE A 201 3.20 12.44 -16.07
C PHE A 201 3.05 11.21 -16.97
N GLY A 202 3.85 10.21 -16.68
CA GLY A 202 3.96 9.01 -17.49
C GLY A 202 4.69 9.22 -18.82
N ASP A 203 4.89 8.14 -19.53
CA ASP A 203 5.51 8.15 -20.86
C ASP A 203 4.57 8.76 -21.91
N LEU A 204 5.10 9.05 -23.10
CA LEU A 204 4.32 9.54 -24.24
C LEU A 204 3.10 8.65 -24.51
N TYR A 205 3.26 7.32 -24.38
CA TYR A 205 2.14 6.38 -24.52
C TYR A 205 0.98 6.68 -23.55
N PHE A 206 1.26 6.88 -22.26
CA PHE A 206 0.21 7.20 -21.28
C PHE A 206 -0.46 8.55 -21.57
N ARG A 207 0.35 9.55 -21.93
CA ARG A 207 -0.14 10.89 -22.27
C ARG A 207 -1.00 10.88 -23.54
N THR A 208 -0.64 10.07 -24.54
CA THR A 208 -1.44 9.87 -25.76
C THR A 208 -2.79 9.23 -25.44
N VAL A 209 -2.80 8.13 -24.68
CA VAL A 209 -4.05 7.47 -24.26
C VAL A 209 -4.93 8.41 -23.44
N HIS A 210 -4.34 9.28 -22.62
CA HIS A 210 -5.10 10.27 -21.83
C HIS A 210 -5.70 11.37 -22.73
N LYS A 211 -4.96 11.83 -23.76
CA LYS A 211 -5.49 12.70 -24.81
C LYS A 211 -6.68 12.04 -25.52
N ASP A 212 -6.53 10.79 -25.96
CA ASP A 212 -7.60 10.04 -26.63
C ASP A 212 -8.83 9.92 -25.72
N THR A 213 -8.63 9.65 -24.43
CA THR A 213 -9.72 9.63 -23.43
C THR A 213 -10.43 10.99 -23.37
N ALA A 214 -9.71 12.11 -23.41
CA ALA A 214 -10.30 13.44 -23.41
C ALA A 214 -11.12 13.71 -24.68
N LEU A 215 -10.67 13.25 -25.85
CA LEU A 215 -11.42 13.36 -27.09
C LEU A 215 -12.76 12.59 -27.03
N THR A 216 -12.79 11.41 -26.38
CA THR A 216 -14.04 10.63 -26.22
C THR A 216 -15.12 11.34 -25.43
N VAL A 217 -14.76 12.33 -24.60
CA VAL A 217 -15.70 13.10 -23.78
C VAL A 217 -15.93 14.52 -24.29
N GLY A 218 -15.58 14.78 -25.57
CA GLY A 218 -15.94 16.00 -26.30
C GLY A 218 -14.86 17.09 -26.27
N MET A 219 -13.66 16.84 -25.80
CA MET A 219 -12.55 17.77 -26.03
C MET A 219 -12.19 17.83 -27.50
N LYS A 220 -11.92 19.03 -28.02
CA LYS A 220 -11.43 19.21 -29.40
C LYS A 220 -9.93 18.90 -29.46
N GLU A 221 -9.49 18.27 -30.54
CA GLU A 221 -8.08 17.90 -30.71
C GLU A 221 -7.13 19.11 -30.65
N GLU A 222 -7.51 20.22 -31.27
CA GLU A 222 -6.79 21.51 -31.27
C GLU A 222 -6.58 22.10 -29.87
N ASN A 223 -7.41 21.69 -28.90
CA ASN A 223 -7.33 22.12 -27.51
C ASN A 223 -6.59 21.12 -26.60
N CYS A 224 -6.14 20.00 -27.14
CA CYS A 224 -5.38 18.97 -26.42
C CYS A 224 -3.89 19.11 -26.71
N LEU A 225 -3.14 19.61 -25.74
CA LEU A 225 -1.71 19.89 -25.87
C LEU A 225 -0.90 18.65 -25.43
N LEU A 226 -0.43 17.87 -26.41
CA LEU A 226 0.50 16.78 -26.15
C LEU A 226 1.92 17.31 -26.32
N ILE A 227 2.66 17.41 -25.22
CA ILE A 227 4.04 17.89 -25.20
C ILE A 227 4.96 16.67 -25.10
N ASP A 228 5.90 16.57 -26.01
CA ASP A 228 7.05 15.66 -25.91
C ASP A 228 8.23 16.39 -25.29
N ASN A 229 9.03 15.69 -24.47
CA ASN A 229 10.20 16.28 -23.79
C ASN A 229 11.42 16.20 -24.69
#